data_d42fbe57ffafdc219f2829cc4e57fae1
#
_entry.id   d42fbe57ffafdc219f2829cc4e57fae1
#
_cell.length_a   1.000
_cell.length_b   1.000
_cell.length_c   1.000
_cell.angle_alpha   90.00
_cell.angle_beta   90.00
_cell.angle_gamma   90.00
#
_symmetry.space_group_name_H-M   'P 1'
#
loop_
_entity.id
_entity.type
_entity.pdbx_description
1 polymer ?
#
loop_
_entity_poly.entity_id
_entity_poly.type
_entity_poly.pdbx_seq_one_letter_code
_entity_poly.pdbx_strand_id
1 'polypeptide(L)'
;MKKAVPEILIVLGGPEVSFGMEHTGIPRSDYDYIIEGEGERSLYCLLSRLQDPDFQEPDRSLHFWPSPYTRENLKVFQNRILYYESSRGCPYRCAYCLSAACGEVRYLPEERVAEDIALFCEEEVPLVKFTDRTANCNPSRFQKILQMIKDQGECPTTFHFEVGADLFREEDLPLLASMPRGRVQLEAGVQSTDPRALEACAREMNTERILFSLERIQSFGNINLHADLIVGLPYEGIERFAESFNTLYRLRLHQLQLGFLKLLPGAPLNQMTREHEYAFSSEPPYEILNSRYLSAAELMTLKAIEDVLERYYNSGRFVTCLPILESCFNTPFTMYEALSLFFRERNLVFGKIALSHQYDLLAEFGARYGLGEDFHRAMLYDYFSANRQELPPDSLRYLWKKQGQRAVKGQGELRWIGGSVFCFQYSKKDPVTGLYEVSAELQ
;
A
#
# COMPACT_ATOMS: atom_id res chain seq x y z
N MET A 1 -17.74 4.18 -30.75
CA MET A 1 -17.72 2.78 -31.24
C MET A 1 -18.95 2.48 -32.08
N LYS A 2 -20.18 2.53 -31.55
CA LYS A 2 -21.42 2.23 -32.32
C LYS A 2 -21.62 3.03 -33.60
N LYS A 3 -21.18 4.28 -33.68
CA LYS A 3 -21.23 5.06 -34.93
C LYS A 3 -20.35 4.52 -36.04
N ALA A 4 -19.26 3.82 -35.68
CA ALA A 4 -18.32 3.23 -36.66
C ALA A 4 -18.68 1.78 -37.02
N VAL A 5 -19.24 1.03 -36.08
CA VAL A 5 -19.66 -0.37 -36.23
C VAL A 5 -21.02 -0.52 -35.53
N PRO A 6 -22.13 -0.24 -36.27
CA PRO A 6 -23.47 -0.21 -35.66
C PRO A 6 -23.94 -1.55 -35.07
N GLU A 7 -23.48 -2.66 -35.61
CA GLU A 7 -23.80 -4.03 -35.19
C GLU A 7 -23.01 -4.51 -33.97
N ILE A 8 -22.02 -3.75 -33.49
CA ILE A 8 -21.28 -4.14 -32.29
C ILE A 8 -22.17 -4.08 -31.05
N LEU A 9 -22.13 -5.12 -30.25
CA LEU A 9 -22.78 -5.14 -28.93
C LEU A 9 -21.81 -4.57 -27.89
N ILE A 10 -22.25 -3.54 -27.19
CA ILE A 10 -21.50 -2.88 -26.12
C ILE A 10 -22.13 -3.25 -24.78
N VAL A 11 -21.35 -3.91 -23.93
CA VAL A 11 -21.72 -4.27 -22.57
C VAL A 11 -20.88 -3.46 -21.60
N LEU A 12 -21.50 -2.74 -20.68
CA LEU A 12 -20.86 -1.99 -19.62
C LEU A 12 -20.96 -2.81 -18.33
N GLY A 13 -19.91 -2.80 -17.52
CA GLY A 13 -19.88 -3.48 -16.22
C GLY A 13 -18.82 -2.88 -15.29
N GLY A 14 -18.83 -3.35 -14.05
CA GLY A 14 -17.89 -2.89 -13.01
C GLY A 14 -18.48 -1.84 -12.08
N PRO A 15 -17.68 -1.38 -11.08
CA PRO A 15 -18.17 -0.48 -10.03
C PRO A 15 -18.76 0.82 -10.55
N GLU A 16 -18.21 1.37 -11.63
CA GLU A 16 -18.62 2.66 -12.20
C GLU A 16 -20.09 2.66 -12.64
N VAL A 17 -20.59 1.57 -13.17
CA VAL A 17 -21.97 1.46 -13.69
C VAL A 17 -22.92 0.74 -12.74
N SER A 18 -22.39 0.15 -11.66
CA SER A 18 -23.19 -0.66 -10.72
C SER A 18 -24.04 0.18 -9.76
N PHE A 19 -23.78 1.49 -9.65
CA PHE A 19 -24.48 2.39 -8.73
C PHE A 19 -25.26 3.50 -9.45
N GLY A 20 -25.73 3.21 -10.66
CA GLY A 20 -26.47 4.15 -11.53
C GLY A 20 -25.57 4.70 -12.63
N MET A 21 -26.23 5.18 -13.70
CA MET A 21 -25.54 5.67 -14.89
C MET A 21 -25.48 7.20 -14.99
N GLU A 22 -26.18 7.91 -14.11
CA GLU A 22 -26.40 9.34 -14.23
C GLU A 22 -25.11 10.14 -14.12
N HIS A 23 -24.17 9.65 -13.33
CA HIS A 23 -22.85 10.30 -13.10
C HIS A 23 -21.84 10.01 -14.23
N THR A 24 -22.07 8.97 -15.04
CA THR A 24 -21.08 8.56 -16.09
C THR A 24 -21.11 9.45 -17.32
N GLY A 25 -22.21 10.18 -17.54
CA GLY A 25 -22.43 10.96 -18.76
C GLY A 25 -22.52 10.14 -20.05
N ILE A 26 -22.55 8.80 -19.98
CA ILE A 26 -22.62 7.90 -21.16
C ILE A 26 -24.09 7.85 -21.66
N PRO A 27 -24.37 8.30 -22.90
CA PRO A 27 -25.73 8.25 -23.45
C PRO A 27 -26.24 6.82 -23.60
N ARG A 28 -27.54 6.60 -23.35
CA ARG A 28 -28.18 5.28 -23.49
C ARG A 28 -28.01 4.69 -24.90
N SER A 29 -27.84 5.52 -25.91
CA SER A 29 -27.59 5.10 -27.30
C SER A 29 -26.22 4.45 -27.54
N ASP A 30 -25.29 4.59 -26.59
CA ASP A 30 -23.89 4.20 -26.80
C ASP A 30 -23.56 2.80 -26.25
N TYR A 31 -24.54 2.14 -25.59
CA TYR A 31 -24.39 0.78 -25.06
C TYR A 31 -25.70 -0.02 -25.21
N ASP A 32 -25.57 -1.36 -25.19
CA ASP A 32 -26.70 -2.30 -25.32
C ASP A 32 -27.11 -2.87 -23.97
N TYR A 33 -26.14 -3.26 -23.16
CA TYR A 33 -26.35 -3.94 -21.86
C TYR A 33 -25.53 -3.30 -20.78
N ILE A 34 -26.06 -3.37 -19.55
CA ILE A 34 -25.34 -3.06 -18.31
C ILE A 34 -25.35 -4.31 -17.45
N ILE A 35 -24.20 -4.62 -16.85
CA ILE A 35 -24.04 -5.66 -15.84
C ILE A 35 -23.69 -4.96 -14.53
N GLU A 36 -24.67 -4.89 -13.63
CA GLU A 36 -24.51 -4.36 -12.29
C GLU A 36 -23.98 -5.45 -11.34
N GLY A 37 -23.12 -5.07 -10.39
CA GLY A 37 -22.54 -5.97 -9.42
C GLY A 37 -21.53 -6.94 -10.01
N GLU A 38 -21.62 -8.22 -9.64
CA GLU A 38 -20.67 -9.25 -10.06
C GLU A 38 -20.87 -9.66 -11.51
N GLY A 39 -19.79 -9.50 -12.28
CA GLY A 39 -19.83 -9.63 -13.74
C GLY A 39 -19.71 -11.05 -14.26
N GLU A 40 -19.05 -11.97 -13.55
CA GLU A 40 -18.62 -13.26 -14.07
C GLU A 40 -19.81 -14.10 -14.59
N ARG A 41 -20.77 -14.35 -13.71
CA ARG A 41 -21.97 -15.09 -14.07
C ARG A 41 -22.88 -14.30 -15.00
N SER A 42 -23.10 -13.02 -14.70
CA SER A 42 -24.04 -12.18 -15.45
C SER A 42 -23.62 -12.04 -16.91
N LEU A 43 -22.30 -11.86 -17.16
CA LEU A 43 -21.76 -11.83 -18.51
C LEU A 43 -21.86 -13.19 -19.21
N TYR A 44 -21.54 -14.28 -18.51
CA TYR A 44 -21.69 -15.61 -19.05
C TYR A 44 -23.14 -15.91 -19.47
N CYS A 45 -24.10 -15.62 -18.59
CA CYS A 45 -25.51 -15.81 -18.90
C CYS A 45 -25.98 -14.93 -20.07
N LEU A 46 -25.53 -13.68 -20.12
CA LEU A 46 -25.84 -12.78 -21.23
C LEU A 46 -25.32 -13.33 -22.55
N LEU A 47 -24.07 -13.72 -22.62
CA LEU A 47 -23.44 -14.25 -23.84
C LEU A 47 -24.09 -15.56 -24.28
N SER A 48 -24.39 -16.46 -23.32
CA SER A 48 -25.06 -17.73 -23.61
C SER A 48 -26.47 -17.52 -24.17
N ARG A 49 -27.27 -16.60 -23.63
CA ARG A 49 -28.59 -16.25 -24.18
C ARG A 49 -28.54 -15.61 -25.56
N LEU A 50 -27.48 -14.84 -25.86
CA LEU A 50 -27.30 -14.27 -27.19
C LEU A 50 -26.96 -15.31 -28.24
N GLN A 51 -26.36 -16.45 -27.82
CA GLN A 51 -26.04 -17.59 -28.69
C GLN A 51 -27.16 -18.61 -28.76
N ASP A 52 -27.86 -18.87 -27.66
CA ASP A 52 -28.94 -19.82 -27.52
C ASP A 52 -30.10 -19.19 -26.73
N PRO A 53 -31.23 -18.83 -27.38
CA PRO A 53 -32.39 -18.27 -26.71
C PRO A 53 -33.03 -19.18 -25.66
N ASP A 54 -32.85 -20.51 -25.79
CA ASP A 54 -33.37 -21.53 -24.87
C ASP A 54 -32.41 -21.85 -23.71
N PHE A 55 -31.29 -21.11 -23.59
CA PHE A 55 -30.29 -21.29 -22.53
C PHE A 55 -30.92 -21.23 -21.13
N GLN A 56 -30.72 -22.28 -20.34
CA GLN A 56 -31.13 -22.39 -18.96
C GLN A 56 -30.01 -21.86 -18.04
N GLU A 57 -30.29 -20.88 -17.20
CA GLU A 57 -29.30 -20.39 -16.25
C GLU A 57 -28.88 -21.49 -15.25
N PRO A 58 -27.57 -21.68 -15.05
CA PRO A 58 -27.10 -22.60 -14.02
C PRO A 58 -27.51 -22.12 -12.61
N ASP A 59 -27.62 -23.06 -11.66
CA ASP A 59 -27.94 -22.76 -10.28
C ASP A 59 -26.99 -21.71 -9.69
N ARG A 60 -27.51 -20.86 -8.78
CA ARG A 60 -26.76 -19.78 -8.11
C ARG A 60 -25.77 -20.26 -7.05
N SER A 61 -25.40 -21.54 -7.04
CA SER A 61 -24.42 -22.06 -6.09
C SER A 61 -23.05 -21.43 -6.26
N LEU A 62 -22.34 -21.27 -5.16
CA LEU A 62 -21.04 -20.59 -5.00
C LEU A 62 -19.88 -21.13 -5.87
N HIS A 63 -20.07 -22.25 -6.55
CA HIS A 63 -19.05 -22.93 -7.35
C HIS A 63 -18.71 -22.24 -8.68
N PHE A 64 -19.36 -21.11 -9.01
CA PHE A 64 -19.19 -20.41 -10.28
C PHE A 64 -18.04 -19.39 -10.27
N TRP A 65 -17.02 -19.67 -9.52
CA TRP A 65 -15.85 -18.79 -9.39
C TRP A 65 -14.57 -19.56 -9.75
N PRO A 66 -14.35 -19.80 -11.06
CA PRO A 66 -13.17 -20.53 -11.50
C PRO A 66 -11.89 -19.74 -11.23
N SER A 67 -10.78 -20.44 -10.99
CA SER A 67 -9.48 -19.75 -10.97
C SER A 67 -9.17 -19.26 -12.37
N PRO A 68 -8.80 -18.00 -12.52
CA PRO A 68 -8.28 -17.49 -13.77
C PRO A 68 -6.83 -17.93 -14.02
N TYR A 69 -6.19 -18.60 -13.04
CA TYR A 69 -4.77 -18.91 -13.06
C TYR A 69 -4.51 -20.37 -13.43
N THR A 70 -3.70 -20.56 -14.47
CA THR A 70 -3.17 -21.85 -14.89
C THR A 70 -1.67 -21.75 -15.08
N ARG A 71 -0.95 -22.87 -15.08
CA ARG A 71 0.51 -22.88 -15.36
C ARG A 71 0.88 -22.18 -16.67
N GLU A 72 0.00 -22.21 -17.66
CA GLU A 72 0.25 -21.58 -18.95
C GLU A 72 0.17 -20.06 -18.88
N ASN A 73 -0.88 -19.53 -18.24
CA ASN A 73 -1.08 -18.09 -18.18
C ASN A 73 -0.22 -17.41 -17.11
N LEU A 74 0.21 -18.10 -16.05
CA LEU A 74 1.12 -17.52 -15.06
C LEU A 74 2.47 -17.10 -15.65
N LYS A 75 2.93 -17.75 -16.71
CA LYS A 75 4.14 -17.34 -17.44
C LYS A 75 4.06 -15.93 -18.03
N VAL A 76 2.84 -15.47 -18.34
CA VAL A 76 2.60 -14.10 -18.84
C VAL A 76 2.68 -13.07 -17.71
N PHE A 77 2.50 -13.50 -16.46
CA PHE A 77 2.52 -12.64 -15.27
C PHE A 77 3.89 -12.57 -14.58
N GLN A 78 4.93 -13.15 -15.15
CA GLN A 78 6.30 -13.03 -14.65
C GLN A 78 6.68 -11.56 -14.46
N ASN A 79 7.19 -11.20 -13.28
CA ASN A 79 7.53 -9.83 -12.87
C ASN A 79 6.33 -8.86 -12.73
N ARG A 80 5.12 -9.37 -12.57
CA ARG A 80 3.92 -8.57 -12.27
C ARG A 80 3.32 -8.97 -10.93
N ILE A 81 2.59 -8.05 -10.33
CA ILE A 81 1.74 -8.34 -9.18
C ILE A 81 0.57 -9.21 -9.66
N LEU A 82 0.36 -10.33 -8.99
CA LEU A 82 -0.79 -11.18 -9.23
C LEU A 82 -1.87 -10.87 -8.17
N TYR A 83 -3.08 -10.56 -8.61
CA TYR A 83 -4.21 -10.31 -7.72
C TYR A 83 -5.00 -11.59 -7.54
N TYR A 84 -5.21 -12.00 -6.28
CA TYR A 84 -5.92 -13.22 -5.94
C TYR A 84 -7.06 -12.94 -4.96
N GLU A 85 -8.23 -13.49 -5.22
CA GLU A 85 -9.41 -13.33 -4.39
C GLU A 85 -9.77 -14.68 -3.74
N SER A 86 -9.51 -14.83 -2.43
CA SER A 86 -9.91 -16.02 -1.66
C SER A 86 -11.23 -15.84 -0.95
N SER A 87 -11.67 -14.59 -0.79
CA SER A 87 -12.97 -14.24 -0.24
C SER A 87 -13.52 -12.97 -0.88
N ARG A 88 -14.84 -12.88 -0.98
CA ARG A 88 -15.57 -11.74 -1.55
C ARG A 88 -16.57 -11.20 -0.55
N GLY A 89 -16.59 -9.88 -0.39
CA GLY A 89 -17.39 -9.16 0.58
C GLY A 89 -16.57 -8.62 1.73
N CYS A 90 -17.21 -7.90 2.65
CA CYS A 90 -16.59 -7.33 3.84
C CYS A 90 -17.64 -7.29 4.97
N PRO A 91 -17.28 -7.67 6.21
CA PRO A 91 -18.24 -7.62 7.31
C PRO A 91 -18.50 -6.18 7.80
N TYR A 92 -17.62 -5.23 7.43
CA TYR A 92 -17.72 -3.83 7.81
C TYR A 92 -18.54 -3.01 6.83
N ARG A 93 -19.11 -1.90 7.33
CA ARG A 93 -19.97 -1.00 6.56
C ARG A 93 -19.42 0.42 6.55
N CYS A 94 -18.10 0.56 6.39
CA CYS A 94 -17.44 1.87 6.38
C CYS A 94 -18.06 2.79 5.33
N ALA A 95 -18.46 4.00 5.74
CA ALA A 95 -19.23 4.93 4.91
C ALA A 95 -18.51 5.41 3.64
N TYR A 96 -17.18 5.40 3.63
CA TYR A 96 -16.36 5.77 2.47
C TYR A 96 -16.13 4.62 1.48
N CYS A 97 -16.54 3.38 1.80
CA CYS A 97 -16.15 2.19 1.06
C CYS A 97 -17.32 1.59 0.27
N LEU A 98 -17.07 1.21 -0.98
CA LEU A 98 -18.05 0.48 -1.80
C LEU A 98 -18.36 -0.92 -1.25
N SER A 99 -17.43 -1.53 -0.50
CA SER A 99 -17.66 -2.84 0.12
C SER A 99 -18.77 -2.84 1.17
N ALA A 100 -19.22 -1.67 1.64
CA ALA A 100 -20.39 -1.54 2.50
C ALA A 100 -21.66 -2.11 1.85
N ALA A 101 -21.73 -2.14 0.52
CA ALA A 101 -22.84 -2.70 -0.25
C ALA A 101 -22.70 -4.20 -0.57
N CYS A 102 -21.57 -4.85 -0.26
CA CYS A 102 -21.27 -6.20 -0.75
C CYS A 102 -21.93 -7.35 0.04
N GLY A 103 -22.69 -7.09 1.11
CA GLY A 103 -23.38 -8.14 1.87
C GLY A 103 -22.45 -9.05 2.69
N GLU A 104 -22.82 -10.34 2.82
CA GLU A 104 -22.05 -11.33 3.58
C GLU A 104 -20.75 -11.71 2.88
N VAL A 105 -19.73 -12.05 3.69
CA VAL A 105 -18.45 -12.55 3.18
C VAL A 105 -18.62 -13.99 2.69
N ARG A 106 -18.26 -14.24 1.45
CA ARG A 106 -18.25 -15.57 0.83
C ARG A 106 -16.80 -16.01 0.63
N TYR A 107 -16.52 -17.26 0.87
CA TYR A 107 -15.17 -17.82 0.85
C TYR A 107 -15.02 -18.88 -0.24
N LEU A 108 -13.87 -18.92 -0.91
CA LEU A 108 -13.47 -20.08 -1.68
C LEU A 108 -13.24 -21.28 -0.74
N PRO A 109 -13.46 -22.53 -1.23
CA PRO A 109 -13.06 -23.73 -0.50
C PRO A 109 -11.58 -23.69 -0.12
N GLU A 110 -11.26 -24.16 1.09
CA GLU A 110 -9.88 -24.14 1.61
C GLU A 110 -8.92 -24.98 0.76
N GLU A 111 -9.40 -26.11 0.25
CA GLU A 111 -8.65 -26.99 -0.64
C GLU A 111 -8.24 -26.28 -1.92
N ARG A 112 -9.14 -25.45 -2.47
CA ARG A 112 -8.88 -24.67 -3.65
C ARG A 112 -7.81 -23.58 -3.38
N VAL A 113 -7.90 -22.91 -2.24
CA VAL A 113 -6.91 -21.89 -1.85
C VAL A 113 -5.54 -22.53 -1.65
N ALA A 114 -5.47 -23.74 -1.09
CA ALA A 114 -4.23 -24.49 -0.93
C ALA A 114 -3.60 -24.85 -2.30
N GLU A 115 -4.41 -25.31 -3.26
CA GLU A 115 -3.96 -25.62 -4.62
C GLU A 115 -3.42 -24.36 -5.34
N ASP A 116 -4.14 -23.25 -5.26
CA ASP A 116 -3.73 -21.98 -5.88
C ASP A 116 -2.43 -21.44 -5.25
N ILE A 117 -2.28 -21.49 -3.91
CA ILE A 117 -1.04 -21.09 -3.21
C ILE A 117 0.14 -21.96 -3.66
N ALA A 118 -0.04 -23.29 -3.73
CA ALA A 118 1.00 -24.20 -4.19
C ALA A 118 1.42 -23.88 -5.64
N LEU A 119 0.45 -23.65 -6.52
CA LEU A 119 0.69 -23.26 -7.91
C LEU A 119 1.50 -21.95 -8.01
N PHE A 120 1.17 -20.92 -7.21
CA PHE A 120 1.90 -19.65 -7.22
C PHE A 120 3.33 -19.80 -6.74
N CYS A 121 3.58 -20.65 -5.75
CA CYS A 121 4.90 -20.97 -5.27
C CYS A 121 5.74 -21.77 -6.28
N GLU A 122 5.14 -22.78 -6.91
CA GLU A 122 5.79 -23.60 -7.93
C GLU A 122 6.19 -22.81 -9.18
N GLU A 123 5.36 -21.84 -9.58
CA GLU A 123 5.62 -20.96 -10.73
C GLU A 123 6.42 -19.69 -10.34
N GLU A 124 6.90 -19.63 -9.09
CA GLU A 124 7.76 -18.53 -8.56
C GLU A 124 7.17 -17.14 -8.79
N VAL A 125 5.85 -16.98 -8.60
CA VAL A 125 5.19 -15.66 -8.71
C VAL A 125 5.78 -14.71 -7.68
N PRO A 126 6.36 -13.56 -8.08
CA PRO A 126 7.10 -12.71 -7.13
C PRO A 126 6.22 -12.15 -6.01
N LEU A 127 4.99 -11.70 -6.34
CA LEU A 127 4.07 -11.10 -5.40
C LEU A 127 2.63 -11.47 -5.73
N VAL A 128 1.95 -12.07 -4.78
CA VAL A 128 0.50 -12.36 -4.81
C VAL A 128 -0.19 -11.41 -3.84
N LYS A 129 -0.97 -10.46 -4.35
CA LYS A 129 -1.81 -9.57 -3.53
C LYS A 129 -3.21 -10.15 -3.40
N PHE A 130 -3.57 -10.57 -2.19
CA PHE A 130 -4.95 -10.95 -1.88
C PHE A 130 -5.84 -9.70 -1.94
N THR A 131 -6.93 -9.80 -2.66
CA THR A 131 -7.93 -8.72 -2.79
C THR A 131 -9.07 -8.83 -1.78
N ASP A 132 -8.94 -9.76 -0.86
CA ASP A 132 -9.83 -9.96 0.29
C ASP A 132 -9.85 -8.67 1.12
N ARG A 133 -11.04 -8.07 1.31
CA ARG A 133 -11.18 -6.71 1.91
C ARG A 133 -10.76 -6.65 3.38
N THR A 134 -10.78 -7.77 4.08
CA THR A 134 -10.26 -7.94 5.44
C THR A 134 -9.94 -9.41 5.60
N ALA A 135 -8.74 -9.82 5.22
CA ALA A 135 -8.36 -11.24 5.12
C ALA A 135 -8.52 -12.01 6.45
N ASN A 136 -8.32 -11.33 7.58
CA ASN A 136 -8.43 -11.91 8.92
C ASN A 136 -9.80 -11.68 9.61
N CYS A 137 -10.85 -11.30 8.84
CA CYS A 137 -12.21 -11.19 9.41
C CYS A 137 -12.77 -12.54 9.87
N ASN A 138 -12.24 -13.65 9.32
CA ASN A 138 -12.40 -15.00 9.89
C ASN A 138 -11.01 -15.47 10.37
N PRO A 139 -10.71 -15.34 11.67
CA PRO A 139 -9.38 -15.63 12.20
C PRO A 139 -8.93 -17.07 11.97
N SER A 140 -9.83 -18.05 12.17
CA SER A 140 -9.47 -19.46 11.99
C SER A 140 -9.11 -19.79 10.54
N ARG A 141 -9.82 -19.21 9.58
CA ARG A 141 -9.49 -19.36 8.16
C ARG A 141 -8.16 -18.67 7.83
N PHE A 142 -7.95 -17.48 8.33
CA PHE A 142 -6.71 -16.76 8.09
C PHE A 142 -5.48 -17.50 8.61
N GLN A 143 -5.58 -18.10 9.82
CA GLN A 143 -4.52 -18.97 10.34
C GLN A 143 -4.23 -20.16 9.42
N LYS A 144 -5.28 -20.81 8.87
CA LYS A 144 -5.09 -21.90 7.91
C LYS A 144 -4.37 -21.44 6.64
N ILE A 145 -4.74 -20.28 6.09
CA ILE A 145 -4.07 -19.69 4.92
C ILE A 145 -2.59 -19.40 5.22
N LEU A 146 -2.29 -18.79 6.37
CA LEU A 146 -0.92 -18.56 6.80
C LEU A 146 -0.15 -19.89 6.95
N GLN A 147 -0.77 -20.92 7.50
CA GLN A 147 -0.14 -22.24 7.63
C GLN A 147 0.12 -22.87 6.24
N MET A 148 -0.85 -22.81 5.31
CA MET A 148 -0.66 -23.27 3.93
C MET A 148 0.54 -22.58 3.25
N ILE A 149 0.69 -21.26 3.44
CA ILE A 149 1.82 -20.49 2.92
C ILE A 149 3.14 -20.92 3.57
N LYS A 150 3.14 -21.13 4.88
CA LYS A 150 4.31 -21.58 5.63
C LYS A 150 4.79 -22.96 5.19
N ASP A 151 3.84 -23.85 4.94
CA ASP A 151 4.11 -25.24 4.54
C ASP A 151 4.71 -25.38 3.12
N GLN A 152 4.69 -24.31 2.31
CA GLN A 152 5.36 -24.30 1.00
C GLN A 152 6.91 -24.35 1.08
N GLY A 153 7.48 -24.30 2.28
CA GLY A 153 8.93 -24.37 2.46
C GLY A 153 9.68 -23.20 1.82
N GLU A 154 10.76 -23.48 1.10
CA GLU A 154 11.51 -22.46 0.36
C GLU A 154 10.77 -22.09 -0.93
N CYS A 155 10.22 -20.90 -0.98
CA CYS A 155 9.48 -20.35 -2.10
C CYS A 155 9.76 -18.84 -2.16
N PRO A 156 10.04 -18.24 -3.33
CA PRO A 156 10.35 -16.81 -3.44
C PRO A 156 9.11 -15.91 -3.39
N THR A 157 7.90 -16.48 -3.45
CA THR A 157 6.65 -15.73 -3.51
C THR A 157 6.37 -15.00 -2.21
N THR A 158 6.05 -13.72 -2.30
CA THR A 158 5.51 -12.91 -1.21
C THR A 158 4.00 -12.84 -1.31
N PHE A 159 3.30 -12.98 -0.18
CA PHE A 159 1.85 -12.88 -0.09
C PHE A 159 1.44 -11.64 0.69
N HIS A 160 0.66 -10.77 0.07
CA HIS A 160 0.21 -9.52 0.64
C HIS A 160 -1.28 -9.60 1.01
N PHE A 161 -1.63 -9.13 2.22
CA PHE A 161 -2.98 -9.15 2.77
C PHE A 161 -3.39 -7.80 3.33
N GLU A 162 -4.64 -7.37 3.03
CA GLU A 162 -5.32 -6.30 3.75
C GLU A 162 -5.96 -6.87 5.02
N VAL A 163 -5.66 -6.31 6.20
CA VAL A 163 -6.07 -6.85 7.49
C VAL A 163 -6.70 -5.80 8.42
N GLY A 164 -7.59 -6.25 9.31
CA GLY A 164 -7.97 -5.52 10.51
C GLY A 164 -6.96 -5.81 11.63
N ALA A 165 -6.11 -4.85 11.98
CA ALA A 165 -5.04 -5.11 12.95
C ALA A 165 -5.57 -5.33 14.38
N ASP A 166 -6.77 -4.83 14.72
CA ASP A 166 -7.46 -5.09 15.98
C ASP A 166 -8.09 -6.50 16.06
N LEU A 167 -8.17 -7.21 14.95
CA LEU A 167 -8.69 -8.58 14.91
C LEU A 167 -7.65 -9.64 15.24
N PHE A 168 -6.36 -9.29 15.25
CA PHE A 168 -5.32 -10.23 15.66
C PHE A 168 -5.49 -10.64 17.12
N ARG A 169 -5.35 -11.93 17.38
CA ARG A 169 -5.44 -12.54 18.71
C ARG A 169 -4.03 -12.91 19.18
N GLU A 170 -3.83 -13.07 20.47
CA GLU A 170 -2.52 -13.50 20.99
C GLU A 170 -2.06 -14.84 20.40
N GLU A 171 -3.00 -15.73 20.13
CA GLU A 171 -2.72 -17.03 19.48
C GLU A 171 -2.31 -16.94 18.00
N ASP A 172 -2.51 -15.79 17.34
CA ASP A 172 -2.06 -15.57 15.96
C ASP A 172 -0.57 -15.17 15.91
N LEU A 173 -0.08 -14.52 16.97
CA LEU A 173 1.26 -13.95 17.03
C LEU A 173 2.40 -14.98 16.87
N PRO A 174 2.35 -16.18 17.49
CA PRO A 174 3.39 -17.20 17.29
C PRO A 174 3.50 -17.68 15.84
N LEU A 175 2.37 -17.81 15.13
CA LEU A 175 2.38 -18.19 13.72
C LEU A 175 3.01 -17.09 12.88
N LEU A 176 2.63 -15.82 13.07
CA LEU A 176 3.21 -14.67 12.37
C LEU A 176 4.71 -14.55 12.64
N ALA A 177 5.15 -14.71 13.90
CA ALA A 177 6.57 -14.68 14.25
C ALA A 177 7.39 -15.79 13.59
N SER A 178 6.75 -16.93 13.29
CA SER A 178 7.41 -18.09 12.67
C SER A 178 7.37 -18.09 11.14
N MET A 179 6.75 -17.08 10.50
CA MET A 179 6.71 -16.98 9.04
C MET A 179 8.12 -16.75 8.49
N PRO A 180 8.46 -17.35 7.35
CA PRO A 180 9.73 -17.06 6.67
C PRO A 180 9.83 -15.54 6.36
N ARG A 181 11.04 -15.00 6.54
CA ARG A 181 11.31 -13.58 6.36
C ARG A 181 10.90 -13.09 4.96
N GLY A 182 10.07 -12.04 4.90
CA GLY A 182 9.55 -11.45 3.65
C GLY A 182 8.47 -12.26 2.93
N ARG A 183 8.05 -13.42 3.50
CA ARG A 183 6.99 -14.25 2.93
C ARG A 183 5.62 -13.60 2.99
N VAL A 184 5.37 -12.79 4.01
CA VAL A 184 4.10 -12.12 4.26
C VAL A 184 4.30 -10.61 4.33
N GLN A 185 3.39 -9.88 3.70
CA GLN A 185 3.19 -8.44 3.87
C GLN A 185 1.77 -8.21 4.37
N LEU A 186 1.63 -7.31 5.34
CA LEU A 186 0.33 -6.94 5.90
C LEU A 186 0.09 -5.45 5.71
N GLU A 187 -1.07 -5.10 5.19
CA GLU A 187 -1.57 -3.73 5.04
C GLU A 187 -2.74 -3.53 6.00
N ALA A 188 -2.56 -2.62 6.96
CA ALA A 188 -3.53 -2.34 8.01
C ALA A 188 -4.23 -1.01 7.76
N GLY A 189 -5.50 -1.06 7.38
CA GLY A 189 -6.32 0.14 7.19
C GLY A 189 -6.71 0.75 8.53
N VAL A 190 -5.89 1.63 9.09
CA VAL A 190 -6.19 2.37 10.32
C VAL A 190 -7.13 3.53 10.04
N GLN A 191 -6.91 4.24 8.94
CA GLN A 191 -7.67 5.33 8.37
C GLN A 191 -7.60 6.64 9.18
N SER A 192 -7.79 6.59 10.50
CA SER A 192 -7.66 7.68 11.46
C SER A 192 -7.47 7.12 12.87
N THR A 193 -6.96 7.93 13.79
CA THR A 193 -6.99 7.65 15.24
C THR A 193 -7.98 8.55 15.99
N ASP A 194 -8.69 9.44 15.27
CA ASP A 194 -9.73 10.28 15.88
C ASP A 194 -11.05 9.48 15.99
N PRO A 195 -11.55 9.24 17.23
CA PRO A 195 -12.78 8.47 17.44
C PRO A 195 -14.01 9.07 16.74
N ARG A 196 -14.08 10.40 16.60
CA ARG A 196 -15.21 11.09 15.97
C ARG A 196 -15.21 10.86 14.46
N ALA A 197 -14.03 10.88 13.84
CA ALA A 197 -13.89 10.60 12.42
C ALA A 197 -14.26 9.14 12.11
N LEU A 198 -13.81 8.20 12.95
CA LEU A 198 -14.12 6.79 12.82
C LEU A 198 -15.61 6.50 13.00
N GLU A 199 -16.25 7.07 14.05
CA GLU A 199 -17.68 6.94 14.30
C GLU A 199 -18.50 7.48 13.14
N ALA A 200 -18.18 8.68 12.63
CA ALA A 200 -18.87 9.28 11.48
C ALA A 200 -18.77 8.44 10.19
N CYS A 201 -17.69 7.68 10.07
CA CYS A 201 -17.49 6.75 8.96
C CYS A 201 -18.05 5.34 9.22
N ALA A 202 -18.76 5.10 10.32
CA ALA A 202 -19.20 3.77 10.74
C ALA A 202 -18.02 2.74 10.72
N ARG A 203 -16.82 3.20 11.11
CA ARG A 203 -15.60 2.40 11.19
C ARG A 203 -15.41 1.93 12.62
N GLU A 204 -15.99 0.76 12.94
CA GLU A 204 -15.81 0.12 14.24
C GLU A 204 -14.41 -0.51 14.33
N MET A 205 -13.56 0.04 15.18
CA MET A 205 -12.22 -0.51 15.44
C MET A 205 -11.69 -0.09 16.81
N ASN A 206 -10.80 -0.88 17.35
CA ASN A 206 -10.10 -0.58 18.60
C ASN A 206 -8.69 -0.06 18.31
N THR A 207 -8.50 1.26 18.38
CA THR A 207 -7.23 1.92 18.05
C THR A 207 -6.08 1.44 18.95
N GLU A 208 -6.29 1.28 20.27
CA GLU A 208 -5.25 0.80 21.17
C GLU A 208 -4.78 -0.61 20.81
N ARG A 209 -5.73 -1.49 20.48
CA ARG A 209 -5.43 -2.85 20.04
C ARG A 209 -4.71 -2.90 18.69
N ILE A 210 -5.07 -2.00 17.77
CA ILE A 210 -4.35 -1.86 16.49
C ILE A 210 -2.89 -1.51 16.75
N LEU A 211 -2.64 -0.47 17.53
CA LEU A 211 -1.27 -0.02 17.83
C LEU A 211 -0.46 -1.11 18.51
N PHE A 212 -1.04 -1.79 19.49
CA PHE A 212 -0.42 -2.94 20.16
C PHE A 212 -0.06 -4.06 19.19
N SER A 213 -1.01 -4.46 18.32
CA SER A 213 -0.79 -5.54 17.35
C SER A 213 0.29 -5.18 16.33
N LEU A 214 0.26 -3.96 15.80
CA LEU A 214 1.26 -3.49 14.83
C LEU A 214 2.66 -3.43 15.45
N GLU A 215 2.80 -2.91 16.68
CA GLU A 215 4.06 -2.86 17.41
C GLU A 215 4.62 -4.27 17.64
N ARG A 216 3.77 -5.20 18.08
CA ARG A 216 4.16 -6.59 18.33
C ARG A 216 4.62 -7.28 17.04
N ILE A 217 3.86 -7.17 15.94
CA ILE A 217 4.23 -7.79 14.66
C ILE A 217 5.49 -7.14 14.09
N GLN A 218 5.64 -5.81 14.21
CA GLN A 218 6.85 -5.10 13.78
C GLN A 218 8.09 -5.62 14.52
N SER A 219 7.96 -5.93 15.81
CA SER A 219 9.08 -6.45 16.62
C SER A 219 9.60 -7.81 16.16
N PHE A 220 8.85 -8.60 15.41
CA PHE A 220 9.30 -9.87 14.84
C PHE A 220 10.32 -9.67 13.71
N GLY A 221 10.23 -8.55 13.00
CA GLY A 221 11.17 -8.16 11.94
C GLY A 221 11.14 -9.01 10.68
N ASN A 222 10.21 -9.95 10.55
CA ASN A 222 10.12 -10.89 9.41
C ASN A 222 8.99 -10.57 8.43
N ILE A 223 8.07 -9.67 8.80
CA ILE A 223 6.88 -9.26 8.03
C ILE A 223 7.02 -7.81 7.62
N ASN A 224 6.74 -7.50 6.37
CA ASN A 224 6.62 -6.11 5.91
C ASN A 224 5.24 -5.58 6.30
N LEU A 225 5.20 -4.45 7.03
CA LEU A 225 3.98 -3.84 7.56
C LEU A 225 3.72 -2.49 6.91
N HIS A 226 2.50 -2.31 6.42
CA HIS A 226 1.97 -1.04 5.95
C HIS A 226 0.82 -0.61 6.86
N ALA A 227 0.68 0.69 7.08
CA ALA A 227 -0.50 1.28 7.69
C ALA A 227 -1.02 2.42 6.84
N ASP A 228 -2.34 2.54 6.76
CA ASP A 228 -3.00 3.52 5.90
C ASP A 228 -3.78 4.53 6.74
N LEU A 229 -3.68 5.79 6.35
CA LEU A 229 -4.52 6.90 6.79
C LEU A 229 -5.31 7.47 5.61
N ILE A 230 -6.53 7.93 5.87
CA ILE A 230 -7.35 8.64 4.88
C ILE A 230 -7.43 10.12 5.25
N VAL A 231 -6.88 10.96 4.40
CA VAL A 231 -7.00 12.42 4.50
C VAL A 231 -8.41 12.84 4.11
N GLY A 232 -9.06 13.64 4.95
CA GLY A 232 -10.32 14.28 4.63
C GLY A 232 -11.56 13.55 5.13
N LEU A 233 -11.43 12.67 6.10
CA LEU A 233 -12.57 12.08 6.80
C LEU A 233 -13.40 13.16 7.53
N PRO A 234 -14.71 12.92 7.78
CA PRO A 234 -15.53 13.83 8.56
C PRO A 234 -14.91 14.12 9.93
N TYR A 235 -15.04 15.38 10.41
CA TYR A 235 -14.55 15.86 11.70
C TYR A 235 -13.02 15.88 11.87
N GLU A 236 -12.23 15.48 10.88
CA GLU A 236 -10.77 15.44 10.95
C GLU A 236 -10.15 16.61 10.16
N GLY A 237 -9.76 17.68 10.87
CA GLY A 237 -8.94 18.77 10.33
C GLY A 237 -7.45 18.42 10.37
N ILE A 238 -6.61 19.35 9.90
CA ILE A 238 -5.16 19.11 9.73
C ILE A 238 -4.47 18.77 11.06
N GLU A 239 -4.88 19.36 12.19
CA GLU A 239 -4.28 19.09 13.50
C GLU A 239 -4.57 17.67 13.97
N ARG A 240 -5.82 17.18 13.79
CA ARG A 240 -6.22 15.83 14.16
C ARG A 240 -5.57 14.80 13.25
N PHE A 241 -5.47 15.10 11.96
CA PHE A 241 -4.75 14.26 11.02
C PHE A 241 -3.27 14.16 11.40
N ALA A 242 -2.63 15.27 11.81
CA ALA A 242 -1.25 15.29 12.29
C ALA A 242 -1.05 14.41 13.53
N GLU A 243 -2.03 14.34 14.45
CA GLU A 243 -1.99 13.43 15.60
C GLU A 243 -2.02 11.96 15.15
N SER A 244 -2.93 11.62 14.22
CA SER A 244 -3.01 10.27 13.63
C SER A 244 -1.71 9.89 12.92
N PHE A 245 -1.16 10.79 12.11
CA PHE A 245 0.11 10.63 11.42
C PHE A 245 1.25 10.35 12.41
N ASN A 246 1.41 11.23 13.41
CA ASN A 246 2.48 11.11 14.40
C ASN A 246 2.39 9.80 15.20
N THR A 247 1.16 9.35 15.51
CA THR A 247 0.93 8.11 16.24
C THR A 247 1.41 6.91 15.46
N LEU A 248 1.04 6.78 14.19
CA LEU A 248 1.46 5.66 13.35
C LEU A 248 2.93 5.73 12.95
N TYR A 249 3.44 6.93 12.64
CA TYR A 249 4.84 7.12 12.26
C TYR A 249 5.82 6.64 13.35
N ARG A 250 5.47 6.81 14.64
CA ARG A 250 6.29 6.35 15.77
C ARG A 250 6.43 4.84 15.86
N LEU A 251 5.52 4.08 15.28
CA LEU A 251 5.62 2.61 15.20
C LEU A 251 6.74 2.14 14.25
N ARG A 252 7.30 3.04 13.43
CA ARG A 252 8.38 2.73 12.48
C ARG A 252 8.04 1.56 11.57
N LEU A 253 6.80 1.53 11.08
CA LEU A 253 6.36 0.56 10.09
C LEU A 253 7.12 0.77 8.77
N HIS A 254 7.11 -0.23 7.90
CA HIS A 254 7.84 -0.15 6.62
C HIS A 254 7.22 0.88 5.66
N GLN A 255 5.90 1.06 5.71
CA GLN A 255 5.20 2.09 4.95
C GLN A 255 4.08 2.72 5.78
N LEU A 256 3.91 4.03 5.63
CA LEU A 256 2.77 4.81 6.10
C LEU A 256 2.13 5.47 4.88
N GLN A 257 1.02 4.93 4.42
CA GLN A 257 0.34 5.39 3.22
C GLN A 257 -0.69 6.46 3.57
N LEU A 258 -0.68 7.58 2.84
CA LEU A 258 -1.69 8.62 2.95
C LEU A 258 -2.62 8.55 1.73
N GLY A 259 -3.83 8.03 1.94
CA GLY A 259 -4.88 8.04 0.92
C GLY A 259 -5.71 9.32 1.02
N PHE A 260 -6.19 9.84 -0.10
CA PHE A 260 -7.12 10.98 -0.12
C PHE A 260 -8.53 10.48 -0.32
N LEU A 261 -9.48 10.98 0.49
CA LEU A 261 -10.87 10.57 0.46
C LEU A 261 -11.46 10.74 -0.95
N LYS A 262 -12.16 9.71 -1.40
CA LYS A 262 -12.89 9.67 -2.66
C LYS A 262 -14.38 9.47 -2.36
N LEU A 263 -15.21 10.33 -2.89
CA LEU A 263 -16.67 10.23 -2.71
C LEU A 263 -17.27 9.39 -3.84
N LEU A 264 -17.03 8.09 -3.73
CA LEU A 264 -17.40 7.12 -4.77
C LEU A 264 -18.93 7.01 -4.90
N PRO A 265 -19.49 7.00 -6.12
CA PRO A 265 -20.88 6.65 -6.34
C PRO A 265 -21.21 5.30 -5.68
N GLY A 266 -22.31 5.25 -4.91
CA GLY A 266 -22.70 4.05 -4.15
C GLY A 266 -22.11 3.92 -2.75
N ALA A 267 -21.07 4.67 -2.38
CA ALA A 267 -20.60 4.73 -1.00
C ALA A 267 -21.54 5.62 -0.15
N PRO A 268 -21.90 5.20 1.09
CA PRO A 268 -22.81 5.98 1.95
C PRO A 268 -22.37 7.43 2.15
N LEU A 269 -21.08 7.69 2.29
CA LEU A 269 -20.54 9.04 2.52
C LEU A 269 -20.79 10.00 1.33
N ASN A 270 -20.97 9.48 0.13
CA ASN A 270 -21.34 10.28 -1.04
C ASN A 270 -22.70 10.97 -0.84
N GLN A 271 -23.64 10.37 -0.08
CA GLN A 271 -24.94 10.94 0.23
C GLN A 271 -24.86 12.01 1.33
N MET A 272 -23.75 12.06 2.09
CA MET A 272 -23.52 12.99 3.19
C MET A 272 -22.73 14.26 2.77
N THR A 273 -22.50 14.46 1.47
CA THR A 273 -21.68 15.54 0.92
C THR A 273 -22.13 16.92 1.38
N ARG A 274 -23.46 17.17 1.48
CA ARG A 274 -24.01 18.45 1.93
C ARG A 274 -23.79 18.69 3.42
N GLU A 275 -23.89 17.64 4.24
CA GLU A 275 -23.70 17.72 5.69
C GLU A 275 -22.27 18.13 6.05
N HIS A 276 -21.30 17.56 5.35
CA HIS A 276 -19.88 17.80 5.58
C HIS A 276 -19.26 18.83 4.65
N GLU A 277 -20.10 19.48 3.81
CA GLU A 277 -19.70 20.54 2.85
C GLU A 277 -18.55 20.08 1.93
N TYR A 278 -18.59 18.81 1.47
CA TYR A 278 -17.59 18.32 0.54
C TYR A 278 -17.75 18.94 -0.85
N ALA A 279 -16.67 19.54 -1.37
CA ALA A 279 -16.47 19.69 -2.80
C ALA A 279 -15.50 18.60 -3.27
N PHE A 280 -15.81 17.97 -4.40
CA PHE A 280 -15.03 16.87 -4.95
C PHE A 280 -15.06 16.87 -6.48
N SER A 281 -14.13 16.15 -7.11
CA SER A 281 -14.13 15.97 -8.56
C SER A 281 -15.38 15.24 -9.03
N SER A 282 -16.07 15.77 -10.05
CA SER A 282 -17.19 15.08 -10.71
C SER A 282 -16.72 13.91 -11.59
N GLU A 283 -15.42 13.85 -11.89
CA GLU A 283 -14.80 12.81 -12.69
C GLU A 283 -14.03 11.83 -11.80
N PRO A 284 -13.90 10.56 -12.21
CA PRO A 284 -13.03 9.62 -11.50
C PRO A 284 -11.63 10.20 -11.30
N PRO A 285 -11.05 10.03 -10.13
CA PRO A 285 -11.42 9.14 -9.02
C PRO A 285 -12.34 9.76 -7.94
N TYR A 286 -13.08 10.84 -8.21
CA TYR A 286 -14.02 11.49 -7.29
C TYR A 286 -13.38 12.01 -6.00
N GLU A 287 -12.13 12.43 -6.08
CA GLU A 287 -11.34 12.89 -4.95
C GLU A 287 -11.85 14.24 -4.43
N ILE A 288 -11.82 14.40 -3.10
CA ILE A 288 -12.22 15.66 -2.45
C ILE A 288 -11.28 16.81 -2.81
N LEU A 289 -11.83 18.00 -2.91
CA LEU A 289 -11.14 19.28 -3.17
C LEU A 289 -11.11 20.17 -1.92
N ASN A 290 -12.13 20.08 -1.08
CA ASN A 290 -12.22 20.65 0.27
C ASN A 290 -13.39 20.02 1.03
N SER A 291 -13.48 20.36 2.32
CA SER A 291 -14.62 20.03 3.16
C SER A 291 -14.80 21.10 4.22
N ARG A 292 -15.82 20.95 5.10
CA ARG A 292 -15.97 21.78 6.30
C ARG A 292 -14.73 21.76 7.21
N TYR A 293 -13.93 20.69 7.16
CA TYR A 293 -12.84 20.41 8.10
C TYR A 293 -11.45 20.69 7.53
N LEU A 294 -11.32 20.63 6.21
CA LEU A 294 -10.07 20.85 5.47
C LEU A 294 -10.29 21.78 4.29
N SER A 295 -9.58 22.90 4.27
CA SER A 295 -9.53 23.79 3.10
C SER A 295 -8.76 23.18 1.95
N ALA A 296 -8.95 23.69 0.73
CA ALA A 296 -8.17 23.27 -0.44
C ALA A 296 -6.66 23.51 -0.26
N ALA A 297 -6.27 24.57 0.46
CA ALA A 297 -4.87 24.87 0.74
C ALA A 297 -4.22 23.82 1.67
N GLU A 298 -4.94 23.40 2.70
CA GLU A 298 -4.49 22.33 3.61
C GLU A 298 -4.41 21.00 2.90
N LEU A 299 -5.39 20.66 2.05
CA LEU A 299 -5.33 19.43 1.22
C LEU A 299 -4.11 19.43 0.29
N MET A 300 -3.80 20.56 -0.34
CA MET A 300 -2.59 20.68 -1.16
C MET A 300 -1.30 20.58 -0.34
N THR A 301 -1.31 21.01 0.93
CA THR A 301 -0.19 20.82 1.84
C THR A 301 -0.03 19.35 2.20
N LEU A 302 -1.12 18.65 2.52
CA LEU A 302 -1.10 17.21 2.81
C LEU A 302 -0.66 16.37 1.61
N LYS A 303 -1.03 16.75 0.38
CA LYS A 303 -0.51 16.12 -0.85
C LYS A 303 0.99 16.32 -1.03
N ALA A 304 1.50 17.50 -0.68
CA ALA A 304 2.93 17.73 -0.73
C ALA A 304 3.69 16.98 0.39
N ILE A 305 3.06 16.78 1.56
CA ILE A 305 3.58 15.93 2.64
C ILE A 305 3.62 14.47 2.18
N GLU A 306 2.57 13.98 1.53
CA GLU A 306 2.54 12.62 0.98
C GLU A 306 3.67 12.41 -0.04
N ASP A 307 3.89 13.33 -0.99
CA ASP A 307 4.96 13.24 -1.98
C ASP A 307 6.37 13.13 -1.34
N VAL A 308 6.65 13.90 -0.28
CA VAL A 308 7.97 13.81 0.41
C VAL A 308 8.03 12.60 1.35
N LEU A 309 6.91 12.16 1.93
CA LEU A 309 6.84 10.93 2.72
C LEU A 309 7.16 9.69 1.87
N GLU A 310 6.57 9.59 0.67
CA GLU A 310 6.86 8.53 -0.29
C GLU A 310 8.34 8.48 -0.69
N ARG A 311 8.96 9.65 -0.88
CA ARG A 311 10.38 9.73 -1.28
C ARG A 311 11.34 9.32 -0.19
N TYR A 312 11.06 9.74 1.05
CA TYR A 312 12.03 9.62 2.13
C TYR A 312 11.72 8.50 3.11
N TYR A 313 10.49 8.35 3.57
CA TYR A 313 10.11 7.29 4.49
C TYR A 313 9.74 5.99 3.78
N ASN A 314 8.70 6.03 2.95
CA ASN A 314 8.14 4.84 2.30
C ASN A 314 9.11 4.16 1.32
N SER A 315 10.08 4.92 0.80
CA SER A 315 11.15 4.34 -0.01
C SER A 315 12.07 3.38 0.74
N GLY A 316 12.08 3.41 2.09
CA GLY A 316 12.96 2.61 2.95
C GLY A 316 14.46 2.91 2.81
N ARG A 317 14.84 4.01 2.15
CA ARG A 317 16.24 4.31 1.81
C ARG A 317 16.96 5.23 2.78
N PHE A 318 16.24 5.89 3.68
CA PHE A 318 16.76 6.96 4.55
C PHE A 318 16.61 6.60 6.03
N VAL A 319 16.78 5.31 6.34
CA VAL A 319 16.44 4.73 7.65
C VAL A 319 17.31 5.28 8.78
N THR A 320 18.60 5.52 8.50
CA THR A 320 19.56 5.97 9.51
C THR A 320 19.58 7.48 9.67
N CYS A 321 19.41 8.22 8.57
CA CYS A 321 19.50 9.68 8.61
C CYS A 321 18.19 10.36 9.05
N LEU A 322 17.02 9.82 8.74
CA LEU A 322 15.73 10.41 9.14
C LEU A 322 15.59 10.65 10.64
N PRO A 323 15.94 9.70 11.56
CA PRO A 323 15.87 9.97 13.00
C PRO A 323 16.73 11.14 13.47
N ILE A 324 17.87 11.40 12.80
CA ILE A 324 18.73 12.55 13.11
C ILE A 324 18.02 13.85 12.70
N LEU A 325 17.42 13.89 11.50
CA LEU A 325 16.66 15.04 11.03
C LEU A 325 15.42 15.29 11.91
N GLU A 326 14.69 14.23 12.29
CA GLU A 326 13.53 14.31 13.16
C GLU A 326 13.84 14.96 14.52
N SER A 327 15.04 14.74 15.06
CA SER A 327 15.45 15.34 16.35
C SER A 327 15.46 16.88 16.34
N CYS A 328 15.44 17.50 15.16
CA CYS A 328 15.35 18.96 14.99
C CYS A 328 13.91 19.49 15.07
N PHE A 329 12.90 18.62 15.19
CA PHE A 329 11.48 19.01 15.11
C PHE A 329 10.70 18.48 16.33
N ASN A 330 9.61 19.17 16.67
CA ASN A 330 8.75 18.76 17.78
C ASN A 330 8.00 17.45 17.48
N THR A 331 7.60 17.26 16.23
CA THR A 331 6.89 16.07 15.79
C THR A 331 7.34 15.65 14.38
N PRO A 332 7.20 14.37 14.00
CA PRO A 332 7.42 13.93 12.63
C PRO A 332 6.58 14.70 11.60
N PHE A 333 5.31 14.97 11.90
CA PHE A 333 4.43 15.72 10.99
C PHE A 333 5.01 17.10 10.66
N THR A 334 5.48 17.87 11.67
CA THR A 334 6.06 19.20 11.46
C THR A 334 7.36 19.15 10.66
N MET A 335 8.13 18.05 10.75
CA MET A 335 9.29 17.83 9.89
C MET A 335 8.89 17.66 8.43
N TYR A 336 7.89 16.79 8.15
CA TYR A 336 7.41 16.58 6.78
C TYR A 336 6.70 17.80 6.20
N GLU A 337 6.00 18.56 7.02
CA GLU A 337 5.41 19.85 6.63
C GLU A 337 6.51 20.84 6.18
N ALA A 338 7.57 21.02 6.99
CA ALA A 338 8.69 21.87 6.65
C ALA A 338 9.44 21.39 5.40
N LEU A 339 9.64 20.07 5.27
CA LEU A 339 10.28 19.47 4.09
C LEU A 339 9.41 19.66 2.84
N SER A 340 8.09 19.48 2.94
CA SER A 340 7.18 19.71 1.82
C SER A 340 7.17 21.17 1.36
N LEU A 341 7.24 22.11 2.30
CA LEU A 341 7.39 23.55 1.99
C LEU A 341 8.71 23.83 1.25
N PHE A 342 9.81 23.25 1.72
CA PHE A 342 11.13 23.35 1.07
C PHE A 342 11.09 22.86 -0.40
N PHE A 343 10.36 21.79 -0.68
CA PHE A 343 10.14 21.26 -2.03
C PHE A 343 9.23 22.16 -2.87
N ARG A 344 8.16 22.70 -2.28
CA ARG A 344 7.24 23.64 -2.96
C ARG A 344 7.97 24.94 -3.38
N GLU A 345 8.80 25.51 -2.51
CA GLU A 345 9.61 26.69 -2.82
C GLU A 345 10.51 26.51 -4.05
N ARG A 346 10.88 25.26 -4.36
CA ARG A 346 11.72 24.88 -5.50
C ARG A 346 10.96 24.33 -6.70
N ASN A 347 9.62 24.27 -6.64
CA ASN A 347 8.75 23.65 -7.65
C ASN A 347 9.13 22.19 -7.94
N LEU A 348 9.48 21.43 -6.89
CA LEU A 348 9.92 20.04 -6.99
C LEU A 348 8.85 19.00 -6.56
N VAL A 349 7.73 19.45 -5.99
CA VAL A 349 6.62 18.58 -5.58
C VAL A 349 5.98 17.92 -6.80
N PHE A 350 5.66 16.63 -6.69
CA PHE A 350 5.08 15.78 -7.74
C PHE A 350 5.97 15.56 -8.98
N GLY A 351 7.19 16.11 -8.99
CA GLY A 351 8.15 15.94 -10.07
C GLY A 351 8.97 14.66 -9.93
N LYS A 352 9.52 14.16 -11.04
CA LYS A 352 10.52 13.09 -11.00
C LYS A 352 11.87 13.67 -10.61
N ILE A 353 12.46 13.16 -9.53
CA ILE A 353 13.75 13.59 -9.00
C ILE A 353 14.69 12.39 -8.99
N ALA A 354 15.88 12.55 -9.57
CA ALA A 354 16.90 11.50 -9.53
C ALA A 354 17.29 11.18 -8.08
N LEU A 355 17.58 9.91 -7.81
CA LEU A 355 17.86 9.46 -6.44
C LEU A 355 19.03 10.21 -5.80
N SER A 356 20.14 10.41 -6.52
CA SER A 356 21.28 11.19 -6.01
C SER A 356 20.86 12.62 -5.62
N HIS A 357 20.01 13.24 -6.42
CA HIS A 357 19.53 14.59 -6.14
C HIS A 357 18.55 14.65 -4.95
N GLN A 358 17.82 13.55 -4.64
CA GLN A 358 17.03 13.48 -3.40
C GLN A 358 17.93 13.57 -2.16
N TYR A 359 19.11 12.94 -2.18
CA TYR A 359 20.10 13.04 -1.11
C TYR A 359 20.69 14.44 -1.03
N ASP A 360 21.01 15.09 -2.17
CA ASP A 360 21.53 16.45 -2.18
C ASP A 360 20.51 17.44 -1.60
N LEU A 361 19.24 17.32 -1.95
CA LEU A 361 18.14 18.13 -1.40
C LEU A 361 17.96 17.91 0.11
N LEU A 362 18.07 16.67 0.58
CA LEU A 362 17.95 16.37 2.01
C LEU A 362 19.14 16.92 2.80
N ALA A 363 20.36 16.90 2.24
CA ALA A 363 21.53 17.52 2.82
C ALA A 363 21.37 19.04 2.93
N GLU A 364 20.88 19.69 1.87
CA GLU A 364 20.59 21.13 1.86
C GLU A 364 19.51 21.50 2.89
N PHE A 365 18.45 20.67 2.99
CA PHE A 365 17.40 20.87 3.98
C PHE A 365 17.96 20.72 5.41
N GLY A 366 18.73 19.67 5.68
CA GLY A 366 19.35 19.42 6.99
C GLY A 366 20.29 20.57 7.43
N ALA A 367 21.02 21.16 6.48
CA ALA A 367 21.89 22.30 6.75
C ALA A 367 21.14 23.53 7.28
N ARG A 368 19.87 23.74 6.91
CA ARG A 368 19.02 24.82 7.45
C ARG A 368 18.77 24.67 8.95
N TYR A 369 18.88 23.44 9.46
CA TYR A 369 18.69 23.10 10.88
C TYR A 369 20.01 22.82 11.61
N GLY A 370 21.15 23.20 10.99
CA GLY A 370 22.47 23.05 11.60
C GLY A 370 23.02 21.64 11.61
N LEU A 371 22.41 20.71 10.86
CA LEU A 371 22.92 19.34 10.72
C LEU A 371 24.18 19.34 9.85
N GLY A 372 25.21 18.64 10.32
CA GLY A 372 26.54 18.60 9.71
C GLY A 372 26.99 17.18 9.39
N GLU A 373 28.27 16.92 9.69
CA GLU A 373 28.98 15.71 9.23
C GLU A 373 28.33 14.40 9.66
N ASP A 374 27.81 14.30 10.89
CA ASP A 374 27.20 13.05 11.37
C ASP A 374 25.91 12.72 10.60
N PHE A 375 25.12 13.74 10.25
CA PHE A 375 23.96 13.55 9.38
C PHE A 375 24.38 13.09 7.97
N HIS A 376 25.40 13.71 7.39
CA HIS A 376 25.91 13.33 6.08
C HIS A 376 26.54 11.93 6.09
N ARG A 377 27.17 11.50 7.19
CA ARG A 377 27.65 10.10 7.37
C ARG A 377 26.48 9.11 7.34
N ALA A 378 25.43 9.39 8.09
CA ALA A 378 24.21 8.56 8.08
C ALA A 378 23.57 8.49 6.69
N MET A 379 23.47 9.61 5.98
CA MET A 379 22.98 9.66 4.61
C MET A 379 23.83 8.83 3.64
N LEU A 380 25.17 8.90 3.78
CA LEU A 380 26.08 8.13 2.93
C LEU A 380 25.99 6.64 3.21
N TYR A 381 25.82 6.25 4.47
CA TYR A 381 25.56 4.87 4.87
C TYR A 381 24.24 4.37 4.24
N ASP A 382 23.16 5.11 4.39
CA ASP A 382 21.85 4.81 3.80
C ASP A 382 21.93 4.67 2.27
N TYR A 383 22.69 5.58 1.62
CA TYR A 383 22.86 5.54 0.17
C TYR A 383 23.50 4.23 -0.31
N PHE A 384 24.57 3.79 0.33
CA PHE A 384 25.24 2.54 -0.04
C PHE A 384 24.45 1.31 0.41
N SER A 385 23.69 1.36 1.50
CA SER A 385 22.81 0.26 1.93
C SER A 385 21.68 0.00 0.94
N ALA A 386 21.20 1.05 0.26
CA ALA A 386 20.12 0.92 -0.72
C ALA A 386 20.61 0.65 -2.15
N ASN A 387 21.83 1.06 -2.49
CA ASN A 387 22.30 1.12 -3.87
C ASN A 387 23.75 0.65 -4.04
N ARG A 388 23.97 -0.24 -4.99
CA ARG A 388 25.29 -0.61 -5.47
C ARG A 388 25.79 0.40 -6.51
N GLN A 389 26.04 1.64 -6.12
CA GLN A 389 26.58 2.66 -7.01
C GLN A 389 28.03 2.99 -6.68
N GLU A 390 28.84 3.35 -7.69
CA GLU A 390 30.25 3.64 -7.51
C GLU A 390 30.49 5.04 -6.93
N LEU A 391 29.62 6.01 -7.25
CA LEU A 391 29.76 7.41 -6.86
C LEU A 391 28.62 7.86 -5.96
N PRO A 392 28.92 8.46 -4.81
CA PRO A 392 27.90 9.05 -3.95
C PRO A 392 27.36 10.39 -4.53
N PRO A 393 26.22 10.88 -3.97
CA PRO A 393 25.70 12.22 -4.26
C PRO A 393 26.75 13.32 -4.05
N ASP A 394 26.63 14.42 -4.79
CA ASP A 394 27.64 15.47 -4.81
C ASP A 394 27.85 16.10 -3.43
N SER A 395 26.81 16.33 -2.66
CA SER A 395 26.85 16.85 -1.29
C SER A 395 27.59 15.96 -0.30
N LEU A 396 27.74 14.65 -0.59
CA LEU A 396 28.33 13.66 0.30
C LEU A 396 29.74 13.21 -0.12
N ARG A 397 30.23 13.66 -1.29
CA ARG A 397 31.52 13.21 -1.85
C ARG A 397 32.72 13.52 -0.97
N TYR A 398 32.70 14.58 -0.19
CA TYR A 398 33.79 14.96 0.69
C TYR A 398 34.07 13.94 1.82
N LEU A 399 33.07 13.17 2.22
CA LEU A 399 33.18 12.10 3.20
C LEU A 399 33.62 10.77 2.59
N TRP A 400 33.56 10.65 1.26
CA TRP A 400 33.89 9.44 0.55
C TRP A 400 35.28 9.53 -0.05
N LYS A 401 36.18 8.65 0.38
CA LYS A 401 37.51 8.51 -0.24
C LYS A 401 37.54 7.21 -1.03
N LYS A 402 37.85 7.31 -2.32
CA LYS A 402 38.15 6.19 -3.18
C LYS A 402 39.50 5.58 -2.79
N GLN A 403 39.61 4.97 -1.63
CA GLN A 403 40.78 4.18 -1.28
C GLN A 403 40.50 2.73 -1.60
N GLY A 404 41.18 2.25 -2.67
CA GLY A 404 41.38 0.86 -3.01
C GLY A 404 40.23 -0.07 -2.69
N GLN A 405 39.19 -0.09 -3.55
CA GLN A 405 38.20 -1.17 -3.50
C GLN A 405 38.88 -2.49 -3.73
N ARG A 406 39.34 -3.16 -2.66
CA ARG A 406 39.58 -4.58 -2.69
C ARG A 406 38.24 -5.24 -2.48
N ALA A 407 37.58 -5.61 -3.58
CA ALA A 407 36.54 -6.63 -3.53
C ALA A 407 37.19 -7.87 -2.91
N VAL A 408 36.92 -8.15 -1.66
CA VAL A 408 37.30 -9.41 -1.04
C VAL A 408 36.33 -10.42 -1.63
N LYS A 409 36.85 -11.31 -2.48
CA LYS A 409 36.06 -12.32 -3.19
C LYS A 409 35.25 -13.11 -2.15
N GLY A 410 33.94 -12.96 -2.16
CA GLY A 410 32.96 -13.61 -1.27
C GLY A 410 32.57 -12.88 0.02
N GLN A 411 33.08 -11.67 0.31
CA GLN A 411 32.78 -10.92 1.54
C GLN A 411 32.21 -9.51 1.32
N GLY A 412 31.68 -9.20 0.11
CA GLY A 412 31.08 -7.89 -0.16
C GLY A 412 32.08 -6.80 -0.58
N GLU A 413 31.59 -5.55 -0.67
CA GLU A 413 32.39 -4.38 -1.05
C GLU A 413 32.65 -3.50 0.17
N LEU A 414 33.91 -3.15 0.39
CA LEU A 414 34.31 -2.25 1.48
C LEU A 414 34.11 -0.78 1.06
N ARG A 415 33.46 0.00 1.93
CA ARG A 415 33.23 1.43 1.75
C ARG A 415 33.75 2.21 2.97
N TRP A 416 34.47 3.29 2.71
CA TRP A 416 34.90 4.23 3.73
C TRP A 416 33.87 5.33 3.89
N ILE A 417 33.36 5.51 5.10
CA ILE A 417 32.37 6.52 5.43
C ILE A 417 32.85 7.28 6.68
N GLY A 418 33.27 8.54 6.53
CA GLY A 418 33.65 9.39 7.64
C GLY A 418 34.76 8.85 8.56
N GLY A 419 35.68 8.05 8.02
CA GLY A 419 36.76 7.45 8.78
C GLY A 419 36.55 6.00 9.19
N SER A 420 35.33 5.48 9.11
CA SER A 420 34.98 4.09 9.40
C SER A 420 34.83 3.26 8.13
N VAL A 421 35.08 1.94 8.24
CA VAL A 421 34.97 0.99 7.11
C VAL A 421 33.78 0.07 7.31
N PHE A 422 32.90 0.01 6.33
CA PHE A 422 31.74 -0.84 6.30
C PHE A 422 31.85 -1.84 5.15
N CYS A 423 31.36 -3.06 5.36
CA CYS A 423 31.31 -4.10 4.33
C CYS A 423 29.84 -4.31 3.91
N PHE A 424 29.51 -3.94 2.66
CA PHE A 424 28.18 -4.05 2.09
C PHE A 424 28.08 -5.33 1.23
N GLN A 425 27.10 -6.19 1.53
CA GLN A 425 26.83 -7.45 0.83
C GLN A 425 25.84 -7.22 -0.32
N TYR A 426 26.35 -6.88 -1.50
CA TYR A 426 25.50 -6.56 -2.67
C TYR A 426 24.94 -7.78 -3.42
N SER A 427 24.98 -8.97 -2.85
CA SER A 427 24.49 -10.19 -3.50
C SER A 427 22.97 -10.29 -3.51
N LYS A 428 22.32 -9.96 -2.39
CA LYS A 428 20.87 -10.06 -2.21
C LYS A 428 20.40 -8.98 -1.26
N LYS A 429 19.25 -8.38 -1.59
CA LYS A 429 18.54 -7.46 -0.69
C LYS A 429 17.74 -8.23 0.34
N ASP A 430 17.64 -7.68 1.52
CA ASP A 430 16.72 -8.17 2.54
C ASP A 430 15.26 -8.04 2.03
N PRO A 431 14.47 -9.12 2.08
CA PRO A 431 13.13 -9.12 1.49
C PRO A 431 12.10 -8.29 2.26
N VAL A 432 12.42 -7.87 3.49
CA VAL A 432 11.53 -7.02 4.32
C VAL A 432 11.88 -5.55 4.15
N THR A 433 13.15 -5.20 4.27
CA THR A 433 13.61 -3.81 4.24
C THR A 433 13.98 -3.30 2.86
N GLY A 434 14.25 -4.19 1.89
CA GLY A 434 14.74 -3.84 0.57
C GLY A 434 16.19 -3.32 0.55
N LEU A 435 16.90 -3.37 1.67
CA LEU A 435 18.29 -2.92 1.82
C LEU A 435 19.28 -4.08 1.68
N TYR A 436 20.52 -3.75 1.33
CA TYR A 436 21.61 -4.70 1.37
C TYR A 436 22.11 -4.92 2.80
N GLU A 437 22.54 -6.13 3.09
CA GLU A 437 23.12 -6.45 4.37
C GLU A 437 24.48 -5.73 4.54
N VAL A 438 24.70 -5.16 5.71
CA VAL A 438 25.95 -4.50 6.08
C VAL A 438 26.52 -5.22 7.27
N SER A 439 27.70 -5.84 7.09
CA SER A 439 28.44 -6.40 8.21
C SER A 439 29.22 -5.30 8.93
N ALA A 440 29.35 -5.48 10.25
CA ALA A 440 29.90 -4.50 11.16
C ALA A 440 31.25 -3.91 10.74
N GLU A 441 31.53 -2.73 11.28
CA GLU A 441 32.77 -1.98 11.20
C GLU A 441 34.01 -2.91 11.36
N LEU A 442 34.76 -3.01 10.31
CA LEU A 442 36.13 -3.60 10.40
C LEU A 442 37.05 -2.54 11.00
N GLN A 443 37.42 -2.71 12.25
CA GLN A 443 38.45 -1.89 12.91
C GLN A 443 39.82 -2.03 12.25
#